data_88766004d4fc70bacd5f0775c80b4a87
#
_entry.id   88766004d4fc70bacd5f0775c80b4a87
#
_cell.length_a   1.000
_cell.length_b   1.000
_cell.length_c   1.000
_cell.angle_alpha   90.00
_cell.angle_beta   90.00
_cell.angle_gamma   90.00
#
_symmetry.space_group_name_H-M   'P 1'
#
loop_
_entity.id
_entity.type
_entity.pdbx_description
1 polymer ?
#
loop_
_entity_poly.entity_id
_entity_poly.type
_entity_poly.pdbx_seq_one_letter_code
_entity_poly.pdbx_strand_id
1 'polypeptide(L)'
;MYQRKVRHRPVEAVAREYASFRGKVIIVWDDNIAADMHYAKALFRALTPHGKWWSSQASIYAAKDDEFLELAARSGCKQLFIGLESVSQASLNEVSKAFNRVDEYARAIERIHAHGMSVQAGIVFGFDHDTEAVFEETGDFLESAGVQNATFNILTPYPGTPLHKRLDAEGRILTRDWSTYNGRTHVVFQPRQMSPETLLAGYRYANARFYSLGSIRRRLSKSPTQLFWTLPLNLAYAFALRRDGFNRRAEGK
;
A
#
# COMPACT_ATOMS: atom_id res chain seq x y z
N MET A 1 1.69 19.54 -9.45
CA MET A 1 0.35 18.98 -9.71
C MET A 1 0.39 18.28 -11.05
N TYR A 2 0.20 16.97 -11.09
CA TYR A 2 0.13 16.22 -12.34
C TYR A 2 -1.14 16.62 -13.09
N GLN A 3 -1.01 16.80 -14.41
CA GLN A 3 -2.17 17.04 -15.26
C GLN A 3 -3.11 15.83 -15.16
N ARG A 4 -4.44 16.05 -15.13
CA ARG A 4 -5.45 14.97 -15.04
C ARG A 4 -5.47 14.01 -16.25
N LYS A 5 -4.58 14.18 -17.23
CA LYS A 5 -4.52 13.38 -18.45
C LYS A 5 -3.53 12.24 -18.28
N VAL A 6 -4.01 10.99 -18.37
CA VAL A 6 -3.15 9.82 -18.44
C VAL A 6 -2.39 9.85 -19.76
N ARG A 7 -1.09 9.58 -19.72
CA ARG A 7 -0.21 9.51 -20.88
C ARG A 7 0.31 8.10 -21.01
N HIS A 8 0.17 7.52 -22.17
CA HIS A 8 0.61 6.16 -22.46
C HIS A 8 1.81 6.15 -23.39
N ARG A 9 2.73 5.23 -23.16
CA ARG A 9 3.70 4.81 -24.15
C ARG A 9 3.02 3.76 -25.07
N PRO A 10 3.39 3.65 -26.37
CA PRO A 10 2.86 2.57 -27.20
C PRO A 10 3.11 1.19 -26.58
N VAL A 11 2.08 0.33 -26.58
CA VAL A 11 2.14 -1.01 -25.95
C VAL A 11 3.32 -1.82 -26.46
N GLU A 12 3.56 -1.78 -27.78
CA GLU A 12 4.66 -2.52 -28.42
C GLU A 12 6.03 -2.02 -27.97
N ALA A 13 6.16 -0.72 -27.70
CA ALA A 13 7.41 -0.15 -27.21
C ALA A 13 7.70 -0.62 -25.76
N VAL A 14 6.66 -0.63 -24.90
CA VAL A 14 6.78 -1.14 -23.54
C VAL A 14 7.08 -2.64 -23.53
N ALA A 15 6.40 -3.43 -24.36
CA ALA A 15 6.62 -4.87 -24.46
C ALA A 15 8.04 -5.21 -24.96
N ARG A 16 8.58 -4.47 -25.93
CA ARG A 16 9.98 -4.65 -26.39
C ARG A 16 10.98 -4.33 -25.28
N GLU A 17 10.78 -3.25 -24.54
CA GLU A 17 11.63 -2.90 -23.42
C GLU A 17 11.56 -3.97 -22.33
N TYR A 18 10.34 -4.41 -21.98
CA TYR A 18 10.11 -5.48 -21.01
C TYR A 18 10.83 -6.78 -21.42
N ALA A 19 10.77 -7.14 -22.70
CA ALA A 19 11.46 -8.31 -23.24
C ALA A 19 12.98 -8.20 -23.09
N SER A 20 13.56 -7.00 -23.25
CA SER A 20 15.01 -6.77 -23.25
C SER A 20 15.66 -6.96 -21.87
N PHE A 21 14.92 -6.87 -20.79
CA PHE A 21 15.46 -7.11 -19.45
C PHE A 21 15.91 -8.56 -19.29
N ARG A 22 17.11 -8.78 -18.76
CA ARG A 22 17.65 -10.12 -18.48
C ARG A 22 16.97 -10.80 -17.28
N GLY A 23 16.52 -9.99 -16.31
CA GLY A 23 15.88 -10.49 -15.09
C GLY A 23 14.51 -11.11 -15.35
N LYS A 24 14.19 -12.17 -14.61
CA LYS A 24 12.85 -12.79 -14.63
C LYS A 24 11.82 -12.01 -13.82
N VAL A 25 12.26 -11.21 -12.87
CA VAL A 25 11.41 -10.42 -11.99
C VAL A 25 11.55 -8.95 -12.33
N ILE A 26 10.43 -8.28 -12.56
CA ILE A 26 10.36 -6.88 -12.97
C ILE A 26 9.38 -6.14 -12.07
N ILE A 27 9.76 -4.97 -11.59
CA ILE A 27 8.83 -4.03 -10.98
C ILE A 27 8.41 -3.03 -12.06
N VAL A 28 7.14 -3.04 -12.42
CA VAL A 28 6.56 -2.04 -13.31
C VAL A 28 6.18 -0.84 -12.45
N TRP A 29 7.01 0.18 -12.49
CA TRP A 29 6.85 1.36 -11.64
C TRP A 29 5.88 2.34 -12.30
N ASP A 30 4.60 2.13 -12.03
CA ASP A 30 3.49 2.95 -12.49
C ASP A 30 2.66 3.39 -11.28
N ASP A 31 2.17 4.62 -11.26
CA ASP A 31 1.35 5.14 -10.15
C ASP A 31 0.00 4.39 -10.04
N ASN A 32 -0.54 3.95 -11.18
CA ASN A 32 -1.76 3.15 -11.24
C ASN A 32 -1.88 2.48 -12.61
N ILE A 33 -1.42 1.24 -12.71
CA ILE A 33 -1.46 0.46 -13.96
C ILE A 33 -2.90 0.26 -14.48
N ALA A 34 -3.90 0.41 -13.62
CA ALA A 34 -5.32 0.32 -13.94
C ALA A 34 -5.98 1.68 -14.24
N ALA A 35 -5.19 2.76 -14.42
CA ALA A 35 -5.73 4.08 -14.72
C ALA A 35 -6.49 4.14 -16.05
N ASP A 36 -6.08 3.32 -17.02
CA ASP A 36 -6.77 3.04 -18.26
C ASP A 36 -6.87 1.54 -18.44
N MET A 37 -8.05 0.97 -18.21
CA MET A 37 -8.30 -0.48 -18.25
C MET A 37 -8.10 -1.08 -19.65
N HIS A 38 -8.44 -0.33 -20.70
CA HIS A 38 -8.25 -0.80 -22.07
C HIS A 38 -6.76 -0.93 -22.41
N TYR A 39 -5.98 0.10 -22.08
CA TYR A 39 -4.53 0.09 -22.25
C TYR A 39 -3.87 -1.01 -21.41
N ALA A 40 -4.25 -1.15 -20.14
CA ALA A 40 -3.70 -2.18 -19.26
C ALA A 40 -3.93 -3.59 -19.81
N LYS A 41 -5.15 -3.90 -20.26
CA LYS A 41 -5.48 -5.20 -20.84
C LYS A 41 -4.69 -5.48 -22.13
N ALA A 42 -4.52 -4.48 -22.99
CA ALA A 42 -3.68 -4.60 -24.19
C ALA A 42 -2.21 -4.85 -23.82
N LEU A 43 -1.69 -4.12 -22.83
CA LEU A 43 -0.33 -4.31 -22.33
C LEU A 43 -0.14 -5.73 -21.77
N PHE A 44 -1.03 -6.23 -20.93
CA PHE A 44 -0.91 -7.57 -20.35
C PHE A 44 -0.90 -8.67 -21.43
N ARG A 45 -1.74 -8.54 -22.47
CA ARG A 45 -1.67 -9.46 -23.60
C ARG A 45 -0.31 -9.45 -24.28
N ALA A 46 0.29 -8.27 -24.46
CA ALA A 46 1.61 -8.12 -25.07
C ALA A 46 2.75 -8.63 -24.16
N LEU A 47 2.60 -8.59 -22.82
CA LEU A 47 3.59 -9.09 -21.86
C LEU A 47 3.54 -10.61 -21.70
N THR A 48 2.40 -11.25 -21.92
CA THR A 48 2.17 -12.70 -21.70
C THR A 48 3.23 -13.61 -22.34
N PRO A 49 3.65 -13.41 -23.62
CA PRO A 49 4.61 -14.30 -24.27
C PRO A 49 6.00 -14.32 -23.63
N HIS A 50 6.34 -13.32 -22.83
CA HIS A 50 7.70 -13.19 -22.28
C HIS A 50 7.93 -14.02 -21.02
N GLY A 51 6.91 -14.59 -20.38
CA GLY A 51 7.01 -15.52 -19.27
C GLY A 51 7.74 -14.98 -18.04
N LYS A 52 7.78 -13.66 -17.85
CA LYS A 52 8.42 -13.00 -16.70
C LYS A 52 7.41 -12.74 -15.59
N TRP A 53 7.91 -12.53 -14.39
CA TRP A 53 7.10 -12.17 -13.24
C TRP A 53 7.18 -10.67 -13.00
N TRP A 54 6.06 -10.07 -12.66
CA TRP A 54 6.04 -8.65 -12.39
C TRP A 54 5.11 -8.27 -11.22
N SER A 55 5.34 -7.09 -10.68
CA SER A 55 4.48 -6.41 -9.73
C SER A 55 4.30 -4.95 -10.13
N SER A 56 3.17 -4.34 -9.75
CA SER A 56 2.91 -2.92 -9.97
C SER A 56 1.89 -2.39 -8.97
N GLN A 57 1.67 -1.07 -9.01
CA GLN A 57 0.59 -0.44 -8.24
C GLN A 57 -0.70 -0.43 -9.05
N ALA A 58 -1.82 -0.62 -8.36
CA ALA A 58 -3.15 -0.54 -8.95
C ALA A 58 -4.15 0.07 -7.97
N SER A 59 -5.18 0.71 -8.50
CA SER A 59 -6.35 1.06 -7.71
C SER A 59 -7.10 -0.20 -7.30
N ILE A 60 -7.74 -0.19 -6.11
CA ILE A 60 -8.61 -1.28 -5.63
C ILE A 60 -9.76 -1.59 -6.60
N TYR A 61 -10.18 -0.62 -7.40
CA TYR A 61 -11.20 -0.80 -8.45
C TYR A 61 -10.82 -1.83 -9.51
N ALA A 62 -9.53 -2.04 -9.76
CA ALA A 62 -9.06 -3.07 -10.67
C ALA A 62 -9.60 -4.47 -10.30
N ALA A 63 -9.85 -4.70 -9.02
CA ALA A 63 -10.42 -5.96 -8.54
C ALA A 63 -11.89 -6.18 -8.96
N LYS A 64 -12.58 -5.17 -9.51
CA LYS A 64 -13.96 -5.31 -10.00
C LYS A 64 -14.03 -5.88 -11.43
N ASP A 65 -12.93 -5.92 -12.16
CA ASP A 65 -12.85 -6.37 -13.56
C ASP A 65 -12.12 -7.73 -13.64
N ASP A 66 -12.89 -8.80 -13.85
CA ASP A 66 -12.36 -10.17 -13.91
C ASP A 66 -11.38 -10.37 -15.07
N GLU A 67 -11.67 -9.75 -16.23
CA GLU A 67 -10.76 -9.84 -17.38
C GLU A 67 -9.40 -9.17 -17.08
N PHE A 68 -9.41 -8.03 -16.37
CA PHE A 68 -8.17 -7.39 -15.92
C PHE A 68 -7.37 -8.34 -15.03
N LEU A 69 -8.02 -8.95 -14.02
CA LEU A 69 -7.35 -9.86 -13.08
C LEU A 69 -6.80 -11.11 -13.78
N GLU A 70 -7.60 -11.70 -14.68
CA GLU A 70 -7.16 -12.86 -15.48
C GLU A 70 -5.94 -12.54 -16.36
N LEU A 71 -6.02 -11.44 -17.13
CA LEU A 71 -4.93 -11.02 -17.98
C LEU A 71 -3.67 -10.63 -17.20
N ALA A 72 -3.81 -9.93 -16.07
CA ALA A 72 -2.69 -9.63 -15.19
C ALA A 72 -2.01 -10.91 -14.69
N ALA A 73 -2.76 -11.87 -14.18
CA ALA A 73 -2.22 -13.15 -13.71
C ALA A 73 -1.52 -13.93 -14.83
N ARG A 74 -2.15 -14.04 -16.00
CA ARG A 74 -1.59 -14.73 -17.19
C ARG A 74 -0.32 -14.08 -17.71
N SER A 75 -0.22 -12.76 -17.65
CA SER A 75 0.98 -12.02 -18.04
C SER A 75 2.12 -12.11 -17.03
N GLY A 76 1.89 -12.76 -15.89
CA GLY A 76 2.91 -13.03 -14.86
C GLY A 76 2.88 -12.08 -13.66
N CYS A 77 1.79 -11.34 -13.45
CA CYS A 77 1.62 -10.55 -12.22
C CYS A 77 1.68 -11.46 -10.99
N LYS A 78 2.50 -11.09 -10.00
CA LYS A 78 2.64 -11.84 -8.75
C LYS A 78 2.11 -11.05 -7.56
N GLN A 79 2.13 -9.74 -7.65
CA GLN A 79 1.68 -8.87 -6.56
C GLN A 79 1.13 -7.55 -7.10
N LEU A 80 0.05 -7.08 -6.50
CA LEU A 80 -0.46 -5.74 -6.70
C LEU A 80 -0.28 -4.93 -5.40
N PHE A 81 0.35 -3.77 -5.51
CA PHE A 81 0.33 -2.77 -4.45
C PHE A 81 -0.98 -2.00 -4.57
N ILE A 82 -1.79 -2.03 -3.50
CA ILE A 82 -3.09 -1.37 -3.43
C ILE A 82 -3.07 -0.33 -2.33
N GLY A 83 -3.26 0.93 -2.70
CA GLY A 83 -3.45 2.01 -1.73
C GLY A 83 -4.84 1.92 -1.10
N LEU A 84 -4.96 1.26 0.04
CA LEU A 84 -6.17 1.24 0.85
C LEU A 84 -6.34 2.54 1.61
N GLU A 85 -5.22 3.13 2.03
CA GLU A 85 -5.04 4.36 2.78
C GLU A 85 -5.54 4.24 4.24
N SER A 86 -6.79 3.89 4.47
CA SER A 86 -7.37 3.69 5.82
C SER A 86 -8.43 2.60 5.81
N VAL A 87 -8.67 1.99 6.96
CA VAL A 87 -9.81 1.11 7.23
C VAL A 87 -11.00 1.86 7.84
N SER A 88 -10.88 3.17 8.00
CA SER A 88 -11.95 4.08 8.44
C SER A 88 -12.57 4.81 7.24
N GLN A 89 -13.86 4.60 7.00
CA GLN A 89 -14.57 5.32 5.93
C GLN A 89 -14.60 6.83 6.18
N ALA A 90 -14.68 7.25 7.44
CA ALA A 90 -14.64 8.67 7.81
C ALA A 90 -13.31 9.33 7.40
N SER A 91 -12.18 8.65 7.66
CA SER A 91 -10.85 9.11 7.27
C SER A 91 -10.68 9.17 5.75
N LEU A 92 -11.22 8.20 4.99
CA LEU A 92 -11.19 8.21 3.52
C LEU A 92 -11.99 9.36 2.92
N ASN A 93 -13.13 9.69 3.52
CA ASN A 93 -13.97 10.80 3.06
C ASN A 93 -13.26 12.16 3.19
N GLU A 94 -12.38 12.30 4.19
CA GLU A 94 -11.60 13.53 4.42
C GLU A 94 -10.61 13.84 3.29
N VAL A 95 -10.01 12.81 2.69
CA VAL A 95 -8.85 12.97 1.79
C VAL A 95 -9.18 12.71 0.31
N SER A 96 -10.40 12.96 -0.11
CA SER A 96 -10.85 12.76 -1.50
C SER A 96 -10.65 11.31 -2.00
N LYS A 97 -10.62 10.35 -1.09
CA LYS A 97 -10.60 8.90 -1.33
C LYS A 97 -11.95 8.26 -0.96
N ALA A 98 -13.02 9.06 -0.87
CA ALA A 98 -14.38 8.60 -0.59
C ALA A 98 -14.90 7.54 -1.60
N PHE A 99 -14.25 7.45 -2.74
CA PHE A 99 -14.51 6.39 -3.69
C PHE A 99 -14.01 5.02 -3.19
N ASN A 100 -12.98 4.96 -2.34
CA ASN A 100 -12.59 3.73 -1.67
C ASN A 100 -13.66 3.35 -0.64
N ARG A 101 -14.25 2.18 -0.80
CA ARG A 101 -15.29 1.63 0.07
C ARG A 101 -14.70 0.57 0.97
N VAL A 102 -14.61 0.85 2.28
CA VAL A 102 -14.02 -0.08 3.27
C VAL A 102 -14.76 -1.42 3.30
N ASP A 103 -16.09 -1.40 3.16
CA ASP A 103 -16.94 -2.59 3.11
C ASP A 103 -16.68 -3.50 1.88
N GLU A 104 -16.05 -2.97 0.83
CA GLU A 104 -15.67 -3.72 -0.37
C GLU A 104 -14.24 -4.28 -0.34
N TYR A 105 -13.40 -3.84 0.60
CA TYR A 105 -11.96 -4.17 0.62
C TYR A 105 -11.69 -5.67 0.72
N ALA A 106 -12.34 -6.36 1.65
CA ALA A 106 -12.14 -7.78 1.86
C ALA A 106 -12.44 -8.57 0.59
N ARG A 107 -13.59 -8.27 -0.05
CA ARG A 107 -14.01 -8.92 -1.30
C ARG A 107 -13.05 -8.63 -2.46
N ALA A 108 -12.55 -7.39 -2.56
CA ALA A 108 -11.59 -7.03 -3.61
C ALA A 108 -10.27 -7.79 -3.44
N ILE A 109 -9.77 -7.90 -2.20
CA ILE A 109 -8.56 -8.66 -1.87
C ILE A 109 -8.76 -10.15 -2.18
N GLU A 110 -9.90 -10.73 -1.78
CA GLU A 110 -10.25 -12.13 -2.08
C GLU A 110 -10.23 -12.42 -3.58
N ARG A 111 -10.79 -11.52 -4.41
CA ARG A 111 -10.76 -11.67 -5.87
C ARG A 111 -9.34 -11.66 -6.44
N ILE A 112 -8.47 -10.78 -5.95
CA ILE A 112 -7.06 -10.75 -6.36
C ILE A 112 -6.37 -12.07 -5.98
N HIS A 113 -6.63 -12.58 -4.76
CA HIS A 113 -6.10 -13.86 -4.30
C HIS A 113 -6.62 -15.04 -5.13
N ALA A 114 -7.89 -15.05 -5.52
CA ALA A 114 -8.48 -16.09 -6.36
C ALA A 114 -7.79 -16.23 -7.73
N HIS A 115 -7.18 -15.14 -8.24
CA HIS A 115 -6.35 -15.17 -9.46
C HIS A 115 -4.87 -15.49 -9.17
N GLY A 116 -4.53 -15.93 -7.96
CA GLY A 116 -3.17 -16.35 -7.58
C GLY A 116 -2.19 -15.19 -7.42
N MET A 117 -2.65 -13.96 -7.28
CA MET A 117 -1.83 -12.78 -7.02
C MET A 117 -1.85 -12.43 -5.53
N SER A 118 -0.74 -11.91 -5.00
CA SER A 118 -0.66 -11.37 -3.64
C SER A 118 -1.00 -9.89 -3.60
N VAL A 119 -1.39 -9.40 -2.42
CA VAL A 119 -1.67 -7.99 -2.18
C VAL A 119 -0.62 -7.41 -1.24
N GLN A 120 -0.11 -6.23 -1.59
CA GLN A 120 0.61 -5.35 -0.69
C GLN A 120 -0.27 -4.13 -0.43
N ALA A 121 -0.72 -3.95 0.82
CA ALA A 121 -1.54 -2.81 1.20
C ALA A 121 -0.70 -1.58 1.52
N GLY A 122 -1.08 -0.41 1.00
CA GLY A 122 -0.62 0.89 1.46
C GLY A 122 -1.58 1.47 2.48
N ILE A 123 -1.08 1.78 3.68
CA ILE A 123 -1.85 2.35 4.79
C ILE A 123 -1.20 3.64 5.26
N VAL A 124 -2.02 4.62 5.61
CA VAL A 124 -1.61 5.90 6.18
C VAL A 124 -2.34 6.12 7.49
N PHE A 125 -1.63 6.51 8.54
CA PHE A 125 -2.19 6.89 9.84
C PHE A 125 -2.07 8.37 10.10
N GLY A 126 -3.01 8.94 10.84
CA GLY A 126 -2.99 10.32 11.29
C GLY A 126 -4.02 11.22 10.62
N PHE A 127 -5.06 10.65 10.00
CA PHE A 127 -6.21 11.42 9.53
C PHE A 127 -6.97 12.05 10.72
N ASP A 128 -7.75 13.09 10.48
CA ASP A 128 -8.45 13.83 11.53
C ASP A 128 -9.49 12.99 12.28
N HIS A 129 -9.98 11.90 11.68
CA HIS A 129 -10.91 10.96 12.29
C HIS A 129 -10.24 9.73 12.93
N ASP A 130 -8.91 9.59 12.82
CA ASP A 130 -8.20 8.47 13.41
C ASP A 130 -8.11 8.64 14.95
N THR A 131 -8.68 7.71 15.69
CA THR A 131 -8.44 7.51 17.11
C THR A 131 -7.34 6.48 17.32
N GLU A 132 -6.90 6.26 18.56
CA GLU A 132 -5.88 5.24 18.89
C GLU A 132 -6.30 3.82 18.48
N ALA A 133 -7.60 3.54 18.39
CA ALA A 133 -8.12 2.24 17.97
C ALA A 133 -7.74 1.87 16.52
N VAL A 134 -7.46 2.87 15.66
CA VAL A 134 -7.16 2.65 14.24
C VAL A 134 -5.97 1.71 14.01
N PHE A 135 -5.00 1.70 14.90
CA PHE A 135 -3.82 0.85 14.77
C PHE A 135 -4.16 -0.63 14.94
N GLU A 136 -5.01 -0.94 15.91
CA GLU A 136 -5.48 -2.31 16.16
C GLU A 136 -6.47 -2.77 15.11
N GLU A 137 -7.48 -1.96 14.81
CA GLU A 137 -8.49 -2.20 13.76
C GLU A 137 -7.84 -2.47 12.40
N THR A 138 -6.80 -1.70 12.03
CA THR A 138 -6.04 -1.93 10.81
C THR A 138 -5.32 -3.27 10.83
N GLY A 139 -4.68 -3.63 11.95
CA GLY A 139 -4.02 -4.91 12.11
C GLY A 139 -4.99 -6.08 11.98
N ASP A 140 -6.15 -6.00 12.63
CA ASP A 140 -7.21 -7.02 12.58
C ASP A 140 -7.76 -7.19 11.18
N PHE A 141 -8.03 -6.07 10.50
CA PHE A 141 -8.50 -6.10 9.11
C PHE A 141 -7.48 -6.79 8.18
N LEU A 142 -6.21 -6.36 8.20
CA LEU A 142 -5.18 -6.91 7.33
C LEU A 142 -4.93 -8.41 7.60
N GLU A 143 -5.03 -8.85 8.86
CA GLU A 143 -4.96 -10.26 9.22
C GLU A 143 -6.19 -11.05 8.76
N SER A 144 -7.39 -10.51 8.93
CA SER A 144 -8.62 -11.17 8.53
C SER A 144 -8.71 -11.33 7.02
N ALA A 145 -8.31 -10.32 6.25
CA ALA A 145 -8.28 -10.32 4.79
C ALA A 145 -7.10 -11.12 4.20
N GLY A 146 -6.16 -11.62 5.03
CA GLY A 146 -5.01 -12.40 4.57
C GLY A 146 -4.03 -11.58 3.71
N VAL A 147 -3.90 -10.28 3.96
CA VAL A 147 -2.99 -9.39 3.21
C VAL A 147 -1.54 -9.83 3.43
N GLN A 148 -0.81 -10.12 2.35
CA GLN A 148 0.53 -10.71 2.48
C GLN A 148 1.58 -9.70 2.91
N ASN A 149 1.53 -8.48 2.39
CA ASN A 149 2.48 -7.41 2.72
C ASN A 149 1.75 -6.11 3.00
N ALA A 150 2.32 -5.23 3.80
CA ALA A 150 1.81 -3.88 4.02
C ALA A 150 2.95 -2.85 4.12
N THR A 151 2.67 -1.65 3.70
CA THR A 151 3.51 -0.48 3.94
C THR A 151 2.70 0.52 4.73
N PHE A 152 3.17 0.84 5.92
CA PHE A 152 2.54 1.85 6.76
C PHE A 152 3.28 3.17 6.64
N ASN A 153 2.55 4.26 6.62
CA ASN A 153 3.08 5.61 6.60
C ASN A 153 2.32 6.49 7.59
N ILE A 154 2.98 7.53 8.06
CA ILE A 154 2.36 8.62 8.81
C ILE A 154 1.95 9.70 7.80
N LEU A 155 0.73 10.23 7.93
CA LEU A 155 0.24 11.33 7.10
C LEU A 155 1.25 12.47 7.13
N THR A 156 1.67 12.91 5.95
CA THR A 156 2.70 13.94 5.85
C THR A 156 2.21 15.06 4.95
N PRO A 157 1.98 16.26 5.52
CA PRO A 157 1.51 17.42 4.77
C PRO A 157 2.64 18.04 3.96
N TYR A 158 2.91 17.49 2.76
CA TYR A 158 3.97 18.02 1.90
C TYR A 158 3.67 19.44 1.42
N PRO A 159 4.68 20.32 1.35
CA PRO A 159 4.51 21.69 0.90
C PRO A 159 3.82 21.80 -0.47
N GLY A 160 2.99 22.80 -0.61
CA GLY A 160 2.23 23.04 -1.85
C GLY A 160 0.96 22.17 -2.00
N THR A 161 0.75 21.17 -1.13
CA THR A 161 -0.47 20.37 -1.16
C THR A 161 -1.64 21.08 -0.46
N PRO A 162 -2.90 20.76 -0.82
CA PRO A 162 -4.07 21.27 -0.11
C PRO A 162 -4.04 20.90 1.40
N LEU A 163 -3.57 19.70 1.74
CA LEU A 163 -3.43 19.27 3.13
C LEU A 163 -2.48 20.18 3.91
N HIS A 164 -1.31 20.49 3.36
CA HIS A 164 -0.37 21.40 4.00
C HIS A 164 -0.99 22.77 4.23
N LYS A 165 -1.64 23.34 3.22
CA LYS A 165 -2.30 24.66 3.33
C LYS A 165 -3.36 24.68 4.42
N ARG A 166 -4.16 23.61 4.53
CA ARG A 166 -5.18 23.47 5.56
C ARG A 166 -4.56 23.43 6.96
N LEU A 167 -3.61 22.51 7.18
CA LEU A 167 -2.97 22.33 8.49
C LEU A 167 -2.13 23.54 8.91
N ASP A 168 -1.54 24.26 7.96
CA ASP A 168 -0.81 25.51 8.23
C ASP A 168 -1.77 26.61 8.68
N ALA A 169 -2.91 26.79 8.00
CA ALA A 169 -3.95 27.74 8.37
C ALA A 169 -4.59 27.42 9.74
N GLU A 170 -4.67 26.13 10.09
CA GLU A 170 -5.14 25.65 11.40
C GLU A 170 -4.06 25.76 12.50
N GLY A 171 -2.83 26.20 12.21
CA GLY A 171 -1.72 26.29 13.16
C GLY A 171 -1.21 24.92 13.62
N ARG A 172 -1.42 23.87 12.85
CA ARG A 172 -1.11 22.47 13.20
C ARG A 172 0.21 21.96 12.64
N ILE A 173 0.98 22.75 11.89
CA ILE A 173 2.34 22.39 11.44
C ILE A 173 3.31 22.57 12.60
N LEU A 174 3.98 21.50 13.04
CA LEU A 174 4.89 21.51 14.18
C LEU A 174 6.33 21.89 13.83
N THR A 175 6.74 21.63 12.59
CA THR A 175 8.10 21.93 12.11
C THR A 175 8.08 22.23 10.62
N ARG A 176 9.04 23.07 10.20
CA ARG A 176 9.30 23.36 8.78
C ARG A 176 10.65 22.79 8.31
N ASP A 177 11.26 21.92 9.11
CA ASP A 177 12.45 21.17 8.70
C ASP A 177 12.04 20.03 7.76
N TRP A 178 12.26 20.22 6.48
CA TRP A 178 11.90 19.28 5.41
C TRP A 178 12.61 17.93 5.52
N SER A 179 13.73 17.83 6.21
CA SER A 179 14.43 16.57 6.45
C SER A 179 13.60 15.59 7.30
N THR A 180 12.63 16.10 8.06
CA THR A 180 11.72 15.32 8.92
C THR A 180 10.46 14.85 8.20
N TYR A 181 10.17 15.34 6.98
CA TYR A 181 8.95 15.04 6.21
C TYR A 181 9.04 13.70 5.46
N ASN A 182 9.38 12.63 6.16
CA ASN A 182 9.61 11.32 5.55
C ASN A 182 8.47 10.31 5.76
N GLY A 183 7.44 10.67 6.52
CA GLY A 183 6.26 9.83 6.78
C GLY A 183 6.51 8.58 7.63
N ARG A 184 7.65 8.49 8.33
CA ARG A 184 8.04 7.28 9.07
C ARG A 184 8.65 7.54 10.45
N THR A 185 9.52 8.51 10.57
CA THR A 185 10.32 8.71 11.78
C THR A 185 9.86 9.91 12.61
N HIS A 186 9.13 10.82 11.99
CA HIS A 186 8.65 12.05 12.63
C HIS A 186 7.20 12.30 12.29
N VAL A 187 6.46 12.85 13.25
CA VAL A 187 5.14 13.45 13.06
C VAL A 187 5.36 14.96 13.00
N VAL A 188 5.07 15.56 11.85
CA VAL A 188 5.40 16.98 11.57
C VAL A 188 4.17 17.89 11.72
N PHE A 189 3.07 17.36 12.22
CA PHE A 189 1.83 18.09 12.44
C PHE A 189 1.13 17.61 13.71
N GLN A 190 0.20 18.40 14.25
CA GLN A 190 -0.65 18.03 15.38
C GLN A 190 -1.87 17.25 14.90
N PRO A 191 -2.00 15.94 15.18
CA PRO A 191 -3.22 15.16 14.91
C PRO A 191 -4.40 15.69 15.76
N ARG A 192 -5.65 15.39 15.33
CA ARG A 192 -6.83 15.87 16.08
C ARG A 192 -7.19 15.01 17.27
N GLN A 193 -7.08 13.71 17.16
CA GLN A 193 -7.62 12.74 18.12
C GLN A 193 -6.54 12.10 18.99
N MET A 194 -5.28 12.45 18.80
CA MET A 194 -4.15 11.90 19.56
C MET A 194 -2.96 12.87 19.57
N SER A 195 -1.96 12.61 20.40
CA SER A 195 -0.72 13.36 20.36
C SER A 195 0.19 12.91 19.23
N PRO A 196 1.17 13.73 18.79
CA PRO A 196 2.19 13.30 17.82
C PRO A 196 2.97 12.07 18.29
N GLU A 197 3.27 11.99 19.58
CA GLU A 197 3.97 10.87 20.21
C GLU A 197 3.13 9.59 20.14
N THR A 198 1.82 9.69 20.44
CA THR A 198 0.86 8.58 20.33
C THR A 198 0.76 8.08 18.89
N LEU A 199 0.67 8.99 17.90
CA LEU A 199 0.63 8.62 16.50
C LEU A 199 1.91 7.87 16.07
N LEU A 200 3.08 8.36 16.50
CA LEU A 200 4.34 7.72 16.20
C LEU A 200 4.48 6.34 16.89
N ALA A 201 4.03 6.23 18.12
CA ALA A 201 4.03 4.97 18.87
C ALA A 201 3.07 3.95 18.22
N GLY A 202 1.87 4.37 17.85
CA GLY A 202 0.88 3.54 17.17
C GLY A 202 1.34 3.07 15.79
N TYR A 203 1.99 3.95 15.01
CA TYR A 203 2.63 3.56 13.75
C TYR A 203 3.68 2.45 13.95
N ARG A 204 4.51 2.58 14.98
CA ARG A 204 5.52 1.57 15.33
C ARG A 204 4.86 0.26 15.77
N TYR A 205 3.85 0.35 16.61
CA TYR A 205 3.05 -0.80 17.05
C TYR A 205 2.44 -1.55 15.87
N ALA A 206 1.77 -0.85 14.95
CA ALA A 206 1.16 -1.46 13.77
C ALA A 206 2.18 -2.22 12.90
N ASN A 207 3.37 -1.63 12.67
CA ASN A 207 4.47 -2.31 11.97
C ASN A 207 4.95 -3.57 12.72
N ALA A 208 5.22 -3.44 14.02
CA ALA A 208 5.73 -4.54 14.85
C ALA A 208 4.71 -5.69 14.93
N ARG A 209 3.43 -5.37 15.12
CA ARG A 209 2.34 -6.35 15.14
C ARG A 209 2.21 -7.08 13.81
N PHE A 210 2.11 -6.33 12.70
CA PHE A 210 1.91 -6.90 11.36
C PHE A 210 3.06 -7.82 10.94
N TYR A 211 4.30 -7.45 11.24
CA TYR A 211 5.50 -8.25 10.92
C TYR A 211 5.96 -9.17 12.05
N SER A 212 5.14 -9.40 13.09
CA SER A 212 5.38 -10.46 14.08
C SER A 212 5.24 -11.84 13.43
N LEU A 213 6.00 -12.83 13.92
CA LEU A 213 5.94 -14.20 13.39
C LEU A 213 4.53 -14.80 13.49
N GLY A 214 3.80 -14.49 14.57
CA GLY A 214 2.41 -14.91 14.76
C GLY A 214 1.48 -14.33 13.68
N SER A 215 1.57 -13.03 13.40
CA SER A 215 0.80 -12.37 12.37
C SER A 215 1.16 -12.89 10.96
N ILE A 216 2.46 -13.03 10.67
CA ILE A 216 2.91 -13.58 9.38
C ILE A 216 2.29 -14.97 9.15
N ARG A 217 2.34 -15.84 10.15
CA ARG A 217 1.75 -17.18 10.04
C ARG A 217 0.24 -17.10 9.79
N ARG A 218 -0.50 -16.33 10.58
CA ARG A 218 -1.97 -16.20 10.43
C ARG A 218 -2.37 -15.68 9.06
N ARG A 219 -1.71 -14.64 8.57
CA ARG A 219 -2.01 -14.02 7.26
C ARG A 219 -1.69 -14.94 6.09
N LEU A 220 -0.49 -15.52 6.08
CA LEU A 220 -0.05 -16.39 4.98
C LEU A 220 -0.76 -17.74 4.97
N SER A 221 -1.29 -18.23 6.11
CA SER A 221 -2.12 -19.44 6.13
C SER A 221 -3.52 -19.21 5.56
N LYS A 222 -4.06 -17.99 5.68
CA LYS A 222 -5.35 -17.61 5.08
C LYS A 222 -5.24 -17.37 3.57
N SER A 223 -4.10 -16.88 3.12
CA SER A 223 -3.85 -16.61 1.72
C SER A 223 -2.46 -17.08 1.31
N PRO A 224 -2.31 -18.34 0.92
CA PRO A 224 -1.01 -18.93 0.62
C PRO A 224 -0.46 -18.58 -0.77
N THR A 225 -1.04 -17.57 -1.44
CA THR A 225 -0.59 -17.14 -2.75
C THR A 225 0.83 -16.59 -2.71
N GLN A 226 1.65 -16.99 -3.68
CA GLN A 226 3.01 -16.46 -3.88
C GLN A 226 3.93 -16.58 -2.64
N LEU A 227 3.85 -17.67 -1.88
CA LEU A 227 4.64 -17.87 -0.65
C LEU A 227 6.15 -17.75 -0.87
N PHE A 228 6.66 -18.21 -2.02
CA PHE A 228 8.08 -18.09 -2.37
C PHE A 228 8.55 -16.61 -2.47
N TRP A 229 7.62 -15.70 -2.69
CA TRP A 229 7.87 -14.26 -2.77
C TRP A 229 7.54 -13.55 -1.47
N THR A 230 6.36 -13.82 -0.92
CA THR A 230 5.82 -13.09 0.22
C THR A 230 6.48 -13.46 1.54
N LEU A 231 6.83 -14.74 1.77
CA LEU A 231 7.44 -15.19 3.02
C LEU A 231 8.84 -14.60 3.23
N PRO A 232 9.79 -14.69 2.27
CA PRO A 232 11.10 -14.07 2.44
C PRO A 232 11.03 -12.56 2.69
N LEU A 233 10.13 -11.86 2.01
CA LEU A 233 9.94 -10.43 2.18
C LEU A 233 9.42 -10.09 3.59
N ASN A 234 8.43 -10.84 4.09
CA ASN A 234 7.93 -10.66 5.46
C ASN A 234 9.03 -10.90 6.51
N LEU A 235 9.84 -11.94 6.34
CA LEU A 235 10.94 -12.23 7.27
C LEU A 235 12.03 -11.16 7.22
N ALA A 236 12.34 -10.62 6.03
CA ALA A 236 13.28 -9.53 5.88
C ALA A 236 12.79 -8.25 6.59
N TYR A 237 11.50 -7.89 6.46
CA TYR A 237 10.89 -6.79 7.20
C TYR A 237 10.92 -7.03 8.71
N ALA A 238 10.53 -8.22 9.17
CA ALA A 238 10.57 -8.58 10.59
C ALA A 238 11.98 -8.44 11.17
N PHE A 239 13.00 -8.84 10.43
CA PHE A 239 14.41 -8.72 10.83
C PHE A 239 14.86 -7.26 10.86
N ALA A 240 14.57 -6.48 9.81
CA ALA A 240 14.92 -5.05 9.73
C ALA A 240 14.32 -4.26 10.89
N LEU A 241 13.03 -4.44 11.18
CA LEU A 241 12.36 -3.78 12.31
C LEU A 241 12.97 -4.11 13.68
N ARG A 242 13.46 -5.34 13.85
CA ARG A 242 14.18 -5.73 15.09
C ARG A 242 15.54 -5.07 15.19
N ARG A 243 16.30 -5.04 14.08
CA ARG A 243 17.65 -4.45 14.04
C ARG A 243 17.64 -2.96 14.31
N ASP A 244 16.70 -2.23 13.73
CA ASP A 244 16.60 -0.78 13.84
C ASP A 244 16.04 -0.31 15.21
N GLY A 245 15.88 -1.23 16.17
CA GLY A 245 15.36 -0.92 17.51
C GLY A 245 13.90 -0.47 17.51
N PHE A 246 13.22 -0.66 16.40
CA PHE A 246 11.83 -0.26 16.20
C PHE A 246 10.89 -0.92 17.23
N ASN A 247 11.19 -2.17 17.60
CA ASN A 247 10.42 -2.93 18.60
C ASN A 247 10.79 -2.58 20.05
N ARG A 248 12.02 -2.17 20.35
CA ARG A 248 12.45 -1.90 21.74
C ARG A 248 11.77 -0.67 22.36
N ARG A 249 11.21 0.21 21.53
CA ARG A 249 10.47 1.41 21.98
C ARG A 249 8.96 1.25 21.97
N ALA A 250 8.44 0.18 21.37
CA ALA A 250 7.00 -0.16 21.41
C ALA A 250 6.61 -0.91 22.68
N GLU A 251 7.58 -1.55 23.37
CA GLU A 251 7.42 -2.23 24.66
C GLU A 251 7.82 -1.31 25.85
N GLY A 252 8.05 -0.04 25.58
CA GLY A 252 8.57 0.91 26.53
C GLY A 252 7.61 1.21 27.67
N LYS A 253 8.10 0.90 28.85
CA LYS A 253 7.64 1.35 30.16
C LYS A 253 7.45 2.87 30.21
#